data_33fc701d9c5b50b985739249451369a1
#
_entry.id   33fc701d9c5b50b985739249451369a1
#
_cell.length_a   1.000
_cell.length_b   1.000
_cell.length_c   1.000
_cell.angle_alpha   90.00
_cell.angle_beta   90.00
_cell.angle_gamma   90.00
#
_symmetry.space_group_name_H-M   'P 1'
#
loop_
_entity.id
_entity.type
_entity.pdbx_description
1 polymer ?
#
loop_
_entity_poly.entity_id
_entity_poly.type
_entity_poly.pdbx_seq_one_letter_code
_entity_poly.pdbx_strand_id
1 'polypeptide(L)'
;LGIGANAYPFMTFNGSRSKVAAEVSVSKTGLKTILAQTQTHHTIEGRNIVKETTLDKYAVNPAEGNVRPYVQMKQADGTFKKVYPGVNRDAITLWDKRDYEGHHWAMAVDLNACTGCGACIVSCQVENNVPVVGKQEVINRREMHWIRIDRYYTGELDAPRTLHQPMLCQHCENAPCETVCPVLATICARYHSDQSNIQ
;
A
#
# COMPACT_ATOMS: atom_id res chain seq x y z
N LEU A 1 15.38 -24.94 3.50
CA LEU A 1 14.12 -24.28 3.85
C LEU A 1 12.91 -25.16 3.66
N GLY A 2 12.76 -26.28 3.17
CA GLY A 2 11.68 -27.26 3.13
C GLY A 2 10.21 -26.76 3.19
N ILE A 3 9.95 -25.51 2.78
CA ILE A 3 8.64 -24.88 2.82
C ILE A 3 8.05 -24.89 1.42
N GLY A 4 6.82 -25.40 1.30
CA GLY A 4 6.12 -25.53 0.04
C GLY A 4 6.39 -26.86 -0.67
N ALA A 5 5.76 -27.04 -1.82
CA ALA A 5 5.91 -28.21 -2.68
C ALA A 5 6.37 -27.79 -4.08
N ASN A 6 7.20 -28.63 -4.69
CA ASN A 6 7.66 -28.38 -6.05
C ASN A 6 6.54 -28.79 -7.03
N ALA A 7 5.96 -27.82 -7.74
CA ALA A 7 4.93 -28.05 -8.74
C ALA A 7 5.49 -28.26 -10.18
N TYR A 8 6.78 -28.07 -10.40
CA TYR A 8 7.39 -28.22 -11.73
C TYR A 8 7.22 -29.62 -12.34
N PRO A 9 7.22 -30.73 -11.56
CA PRO A 9 6.95 -32.05 -12.16
C PRO A 9 5.60 -32.19 -12.85
N PHE A 10 4.64 -31.31 -12.54
CA PHE A 10 3.32 -31.29 -13.18
C PHE A 10 3.25 -30.39 -14.41
N MET A 11 4.35 -29.72 -14.75
CA MET A 11 4.42 -28.82 -15.90
C MET A 11 5.07 -29.51 -17.08
N THR A 12 4.46 -29.35 -18.26
CA THR A 12 5.04 -29.77 -19.53
C THR A 12 5.33 -28.55 -20.37
N PHE A 13 6.46 -28.57 -21.06
CA PHE A 13 6.88 -27.52 -21.99
C PHE A 13 6.87 -28.07 -23.41
N ASN A 14 6.12 -27.46 -24.30
CA ASN A 14 5.99 -27.85 -25.67
C ASN A 14 6.77 -26.97 -26.68
N GLY A 15 7.79 -26.26 -26.20
CA GLY A 15 8.61 -25.34 -27.00
C GLY A 15 8.10 -23.90 -27.06
N SER A 16 6.83 -23.63 -26.73
CA SER A 16 6.26 -22.28 -26.76
C SER A 16 5.52 -21.88 -25.46
N ARG A 17 4.94 -22.84 -24.78
CA ARG A 17 4.17 -22.59 -23.54
C ARG A 17 4.35 -23.73 -22.55
N SER A 18 4.46 -23.35 -21.27
CA SER A 18 4.32 -24.31 -20.17
C SER A 18 2.84 -24.56 -19.91
N LYS A 19 2.47 -25.82 -19.84
CA LYS A 19 1.11 -26.23 -19.46
C LYS A 19 1.19 -27.11 -18.23
N VAL A 20 0.24 -26.96 -17.32
CA VAL A 20 0.02 -27.95 -16.28
C VAL A 20 -0.85 -29.04 -16.88
N ALA A 21 -0.30 -30.24 -16.98
CA ALA A 21 -1.00 -31.41 -17.44
C ALA A 21 -0.97 -32.46 -16.33
N ALA A 22 -1.96 -32.42 -15.46
CA ALA A 22 -2.14 -33.44 -14.43
C ALA A 22 -3.61 -33.71 -14.24
N GLU A 23 -3.98 -34.96 -14.23
CA GLU A 23 -5.27 -35.42 -13.70
C GLU A 23 -5.11 -35.54 -12.19
N VAL A 24 -5.85 -34.75 -11.43
CA VAL A 24 -5.71 -34.71 -9.98
C VAL A 24 -7.05 -34.99 -9.30
N SER A 25 -7.02 -35.74 -8.22
CA SER A 25 -8.16 -35.88 -7.32
C SER A 25 -7.93 -35.00 -6.07
N VAL A 26 -8.96 -34.31 -5.66
CA VAL A 26 -8.92 -33.43 -4.48
C VAL A 26 -9.84 -34.01 -3.39
N SER A 27 -9.29 -34.27 -2.22
CA SER A 27 -10.05 -34.74 -1.07
C SER A 27 -9.81 -33.85 0.15
N LYS A 28 -10.85 -33.66 0.96
CA LYS A 28 -10.73 -32.94 2.24
C LYS A 28 -9.99 -33.80 3.25
N THR A 29 -8.90 -33.30 3.79
CA THR A 29 -8.11 -34.00 4.83
C THR A 29 -8.68 -33.81 6.24
N GLY A 30 -9.57 -32.84 6.45
CA GLY A 30 -10.04 -32.44 7.79
C GLY A 30 -9.05 -31.60 8.59
N LEU A 31 -7.81 -31.47 8.12
CA LEU A 31 -6.80 -30.63 8.78
C LEU A 31 -7.09 -29.15 8.54
N LYS A 32 -6.93 -28.35 9.58
CA LYS A 32 -7.02 -26.89 9.52
C LYS A 32 -5.64 -26.27 9.71
N THR A 33 -5.27 -25.36 8.85
CA THR A 33 -4.00 -24.63 8.92
C THR A 33 -4.26 -23.14 8.94
N ILE A 34 -3.57 -22.42 9.84
CA ILE A 34 -3.64 -20.96 9.88
C ILE A 34 -2.87 -20.39 8.69
N LEU A 35 -3.50 -19.51 7.94
CA LEU A 35 -2.86 -18.75 6.88
C LEU A 35 -2.24 -17.48 7.46
N ALA A 36 -0.98 -17.24 7.12
CA ALA A 36 -0.33 -15.98 7.44
C ALA A 36 -0.79 -14.90 6.46
N GLN A 37 -1.17 -13.75 7.00
CA GLN A 37 -1.62 -12.59 6.22
C GLN A 37 -0.92 -11.35 6.74
N THR A 38 -0.37 -10.54 5.85
CA THR A 38 0.23 -9.24 6.16
C THR A 38 -0.82 -8.17 6.38
N GLN A 39 -2.00 -8.33 5.77
CA GLN A 39 -3.14 -7.43 5.89
C GLN A 39 -4.29 -8.11 6.64
N THR A 40 -4.80 -7.47 7.68
CA THR A 40 -5.92 -8.00 8.48
C THR A 40 -7.26 -7.31 8.20
N HIS A 41 -7.26 -6.17 7.51
CA HIS A 41 -8.44 -5.43 7.06
C HIS A 41 -8.58 -5.59 5.54
N HIS A 42 -9.67 -6.16 5.08
CA HIS A 42 -9.91 -6.48 3.67
C HIS A 42 -11.20 -5.87 3.13
N THR A 43 -11.97 -5.19 3.98
CA THR A 43 -13.19 -4.48 3.62
C THR A 43 -12.95 -2.98 3.64
N ILE A 44 -13.59 -2.27 2.72
CA ILE A 44 -13.53 -0.81 2.63
C ILE A 44 -14.40 -0.14 3.70
N GLU A 45 -15.44 -0.83 4.21
CA GLU A 45 -16.38 -0.36 5.23
C GLU A 45 -17.04 0.99 4.84
N GLY A 46 -17.37 1.15 3.57
CA GLY A 46 -17.96 2.38 3.03
C GLY A 46 -17.00 3.57 2.93
N ARG A 47 -15.71 3.39 3.28
CA ARG A 47 -14.69 4.46 3.13
C ARG A 47 -14.17 4.51 1.71
N ASN A 48 -13.94 5.70 1.18
CA ASN A 48 -13.37 5.91 -0.15
C ASN A 48 -11.84 5.79 -0.13
N ILE A 49 -11.35 4.57 0.17
CA ILE A 49 -9.92 4.27 0.24
C ILE A 49 -9.31 4.15 -1.15
N VAL A 50 -9.93 3.35 -2.02
CA VAL A 50 -9.55 3.21 -3.43
C VAL A 50 -10.53 4.03 -4.26
N LYS A 51 -10.01 4.96 -5.02
CA LYS A 51 -10.80 5.88 -5.84
C LYS A 51 -10.89 5.33 -7.25
N GLU A 52 -12.10 5.10 -7.71
CA GLU A 52 -12.38 4.58 -9.04
C GLU A 52 -13.54 5.33 -9.70
N THR A 53 -13.54 5.36 -11.01
CA THR A 53 -14.62 5.90 -11.82
C THR A 53 -14.68 5.18 -13.17
N THR A 54 -15.74 5.38 -13.93
CA THR A 54 -15.85 4.86 -15.30
C THR A 54 -15.23 5.82 -16.30
N LEU A 55 -14.79 5.32 -17.45
CA LEU A 55 -14.20 6.13 -18.51
C LEU A 55 -15.16 7.26 -18.98
N ASP A 56 -16.43 6.94 -19.11
CA ASP A 56 -17.44 7.93 -19.56
C ASP A 56 -17.54 9.11 -18.58
N LYS A 57 -17.58 8.83 -17.27
CA LYS A 57 -17.61 9.88 -16.24
C LYS A 57 -16.31 10.66 -16.21
N TYR A 58 -15.17 9.98 -16.32
CA TYR A 58 -13.86 10.61 -16.37
C TYR A 58 -13.71 11.54 -17.58
N ALA A 59 -14.20 11.13 -18.76
CA ALA A 59 -14.16 11.94 -19.97
C ALA A 59 -14.94 13.26 -19.82
N VAL A 60 -16.03 13.26 -19.05
CA VAL A 60 -16.82 14.45 -18.76
C VAL A 60 -16.19 15.29 -17.65
N ASN A 61 -15.70 14.65 -16.60
CA ASN A 61 -15.10 15.30 -15.45
C ASN A 61 -13.87 14.52 -14.98
N PRO A 62 -12.63 14.93 -15.30
CA PRO A 62 -11.40 14.25 -14.88
C PRO A 62 -11.19 14.19 -13.35
N ALA A 63 -11.91 14.98 -12.56
CA ALA A 63 -11.90 14.92 -11.10
C ALA A 63 -12.91 13.92 -10.53
N GLU A 64 -13.73 13.30 -11.38
CA GLU A 64 -14.73 12.31 -10.96
C GLU A 64 -14.07 11.10 -10.29
N GLY A 65 -14.69 10.60 -9.23
CA GLY A 65 -14.11 9.54 -8.40
C GLY A 65 -13.02 10.01 -7.43
N ASN A 66 -12.37 11.15 -7.68
CA ASN A 66 -11.33 11.69 -6.80
C ASN A 66 -11.91 12.67 -5.76
N VAL A 67 -12.88 12.22 -4.99
CA VAL A 67 -13.46 13.05 -3.92
C VAL A 67 -12.41 13.23 -2.82
N ARG A 68 -11.98 14.48 -2.62
CA ARG A 68 -11.06 14.82 -1.54
C ARG A 68 -11.86 15.01 -0.24
N PRO A 69 -11.42 14.46 0.90
CA PRO A 69 -12.01 14.76 2.18
C PRO A 69 -11.83 16.24 2.49
N TYR A 70 -12.85 16.83 3.08
CA TYR A 70 -12.80 18.23 3.55
C TYR A 70 -13.34 18.34 4.97
N VAL A 71 -12.92 19.39 5.65
CA VAL A 71 -13.44 19.79 6.95
C VAL A 71 -14.23 21.08 6.76
N GLN A 72 -15.39 21.20 7.40
CA GLN A 72 -16.12 22.45 7.44
C GLN A 72 -15.61 23.29 8.61
N MET A 73 -14.97 24.40 8.33
CA MET A 73 -14.51 25.36 9.33
C MET A 73 -15.46 26.54 9.42
N LYS A 74 -15.93 26.84 10.63
CA LYS A 74 -16.73 28.02 10.90
C LYS A 74 -15.85 29.27 10.80
N GLN A 75 -16.27 30.22 10.00
CA GLN A 75 -15.61 31.53 9.85
C GLN A 75 -16.07 32.49 10.96
N ALA A 76 -15.37 33.61 11.11
CA ALA A 76 -15.70 34.64 12.10
C ALA A 76 -17.08 35.28 11.84
N ASP A 77 -17.52 35.30 10.60
CA ASP A 77 -18.85 35.80 10.18
C ASP A 77 -20.00 34.79 10.41
N GLY A 78 -19.67 33.59 10.98
CA GLY A 78 -20.63 32.53 11.21
C GLY A 78 -20.86 31.58 10.04
N THR A 79 -20.33 31.86 8.87
CA THR A 79 -20.41 30.97 7.69
C THR A 79 -19.49 29.77 7.80
N PHE A 80 -19.75 28.72 6.99
CA PHE A 80 -18.90 27.52 6.94
C PHE A 80 -18.15 27.47 5.59
N LYS A 81 -16.82 27.33 5.68
CA LYS A 81 -15.96 27.16 4.53
C LYS A 81 -15.44 25.71 4.48
N LYS A 82 -15.48 25.10 3.29
CA LYS A 82 -14.81 23.81 3.05
C LYS A 82 -13.31 24.02 2.99
N VAL A 83 -12.58 23.34 3.84
CA VAL A 83 -11.12 23.34 3.87
C VAL A 83 -10.62 21.93 3.57
N TYR A 84 -9.72 21.80 2.61
CA TYR A 84 -9.15 20.54 2.17
C TYR A 84 -7.79 20.36 2.82
N PRO A 85 -7.63 19.41 3.77
CA PRO A 85 -6.35 19.14 4.41
C PRO A 85 -5.28 18.82 3.37
N GLY A 86 -4.09 19.38 3.53
CA GLY A 86 -2.96 19.17 2.62
C GLY A 86 -2.99 19.94 1.31
N VAL A 87 -4.08 20.64 0.97
CA VAL A 87 -4.18 21.47 -0.25
C VAL A 87 -3.93 22.95 0.08
N ASN A 88 -4.59 23.44 1.09
CA ASN A 88 -4.33 24.78 1.63
C ASN A 88 -3.43 24.62 2.85
N ARG A 89 -2.13 24.74 2.65
CA ARG A 89 -1.10 24.52 3.67
C ARG A 89 -1.28 25.41 4.91
N ASP A 90 -2.02 26.50 4.78
CA ASP A 90 -2.18 27.51 5.83
C ASP A 90 -3.39 27.26 6.76
N ALA A 91 -4.20 26.26 6.49
CA ALA A 91 -5.50 26.17 7.15
C ALA A 91 -5.60 25.11 8.24
N ILE A 92 -4.92 23.98 8.13
CA ILE A 92 -4.98 22.89 9.12
C ILE A 92 -3.63 22.17 9.15
N THR A 93 -2.66 22.79 9.79
CA THR A 93 -1.37 22.17 10.10
C THR A 93 -0.86 22.69 11.43
N LEU A 94 -0.20 21.83 12.19
CA LEU A 94 0.52 22.18 13.42
C LEU A 94 1.98 22.53 13.13
N TRP A 95 2.40 22.43 11.85
CA TRP A 95 3.79 22.51 11.45
C TRP A 95 3.98 23.65 10.47
N ASP A 96 5.12 24.31 10.59
CA ASP A 96 5.53 25.30 9.62
C ASP A 96 5.76 24.67 8.24
N LYS A 97 5.45 25.46 7.21
CA LYS A 97 5.73 25.04 5.83
C LYS A 97 7.23 24.90 5.64
N ARG A 98 7.64 23.77 5.07
CA ARG A 98 9.01 23.58 4.60
C ARG A 98 9.11 23.94 3.12
N ASP A 99 10.04 24.81 2.79
CA ASP A 99 10.41 25.11 1.41
C ASP A 99 11.53 24.16 0.97
N TYR A 100 11.35 23.53 -0.19
CA TYR A 100 12.34 22.65 -0.80
C TYR A 100 13.12 23.42 -1.84
N GLU A 101 14.43 23.39 -1.70
CA GLU A 101 15.33 23.84 -2.76
C GLU A 101 15.69 22.63 -3.62
N GLY A 102 15.43 22.72 -4.95
CA GLY A 102 15.76 21.66 -5.90
C GLY A 102 14.63 20.63 -6.14
N HIS A 103 15.00 19.37 -6.33
CA HIS A 103 14.08 18.31 -6.72
C HIS A 103 13.35 17.71 -5.53
N HIS A 104 12.03 17.53 -5.70
CA HIS A 104 11.19 16.81 -4.77
C HIS A 104 10.63 15.56 -5.48
N TRP A 105 11.09 14.39 -5.06
CA TRP A 105 10.74 13.13 -5.70
C TRP A 105 9.33 12.70 -5.33
N ALA A 106 8.61 12.19 -6.32
CA ALA A 106 7.31 11.57 -6.13
C ALA A 106 7.22 10.31 -6.98
N MET A 107 6.37 9.38 -6.56
CA MET A 107 6.08 8.15 -7.31
C MET A 107 4.58 8.06 -7.58
N ALA A 108 4.22 7.75 -8.82
CA ALA A 108 2.87 7.42 -9.23
C ALA A 108 2.80 5.94 -9.64
N VAL A 109 1.77 5.25 -9.20
CA VAL A 109 1.50 3.86 -9.57
C VAL A 109 0.20 3.81 -10.36
N ASP A 110 0.26 3.31 -11.59
CA ASP A 110 -0.93 3.06 -12.40
C ASP A 110 -1.69 1.84 -11.87
N LEU A 111 -2.80 2.08 -11.18
CA LEU A 111 -3.62 1.02 -10.59
C LEU A 111 -4.40 0.21 -11.65
N ASN A 112 -4.57 0.72 -12.88
CA ASN A 112 -5.17 -0.06 -13.95
C ASN A 112 -4.20 -1.11 -14.50
N ALA A 113 -2.90 -0.80 -14.49
CA ALA A 113 -1.85 -1.73 -14.90
C ALA A 113 -1.39 -2.65 -13.76
N CYS A 114 -1.62 -2.28 -12.51
CA CYS A 114 -1.18 -3.04 -11.35
C CYS A 114 -1.96 -4.34 -11.19
N THR A 115 -1.27 -5.48 -11.25
CA THR A 115 -1.84 -6.82 -11.05
C THR A 115 -1.69 -7.34 -9.61
N GLY A 116 -1.06 -6.57 -8.73
CA GLY A 116 -0.79 -7.00 -7.36
C GLY A 116 0.24 -8.14 -7.25
N CYS A 117 1.14 -8.28 -8.21
CA CYS A 117 2.10 -9.39 -8.30
C CYS A 117 3.14 -9.42 -7.17
N GLY A 118 3.37 -8.30 -6.46
CA GLY A 118 4.31 -8.22 -5.35
C GLY A 118 5.78 -8.07 -5.74
N ALA A 119 6.13 -7.94 -7.03
CA ALA A 119 7.52 -7.78 -7.46
C ALA A 119 8.20 -6.55 -6.82
N CYS A 120 7.48 -5.44 -6.69
CA CYS A 120 7.97 -4.23 -6.02
C CYS A 120 8.29 -4.46 -4.53
N ILE A 121 7.50 -5.30 -3.84
CA ILE A 121 7.76 -5.68 -2.44
C ILE A 121 9.07 -6.43 -2.34
N VAL A 122 9.26 -7.45 -3.18
CA VAL A 122 10.48 -8.26 -3.20
C VAL A 122 11.70 -7.43 -3.54
N SER A 123 11.60 -6.56 -4.55
CA SER A 123 12.68 -5.64 -4.92
C SER A 123 13.06 -4.71 -3.78
N CYS A 124 12.08 -4.13 -3.09
CA CYS A 124 12.31 -3.28 -1.92
C CYS A 124 12.98 -4.05 -0.77
N GLN A 125 12.55 -5.29 -0.51
CA GLN A 125 13.14 -6.13 0.53
C GLN A 125 14.61 -6.44 0.24
N VAL A 126 14.93 -6.75 -1.02
CA VAL A 126 16.30 -7.07 -1.43
C VAL A 126 17.20 -5.85 -1.38
N GLU A 127 16.74 -4.72 -1.91
CA GLU A 127 17.51 -3.48 -1.99
C GLU A 127 17.78 -2.89 -0.60
N ASN A 128 16.79 -2.90 0.26
CA ASN A 128 16.85 -2.28 1.58
C ASN A 128 17.15 -3.25 2.72
N ASN A 129 17.52 -4.49 2.39
CA ASN A 129 17.81 -5.55 3.37
C ASN A 129 16.71 -5.71 4.45
N VAL A 130 15.45 -5.63 4.01
CA VAL A 130 14.30 -5.75 4.91
C VAL A 130 14.23 -7.18 5.47
N PRO A 131 14.10 -7.37 6.78
CA PRO A 131 14.10 -8.70 7.39
C PRO A 131 12.97 -9.59 6.89
N VAL A 132 13.29 -10.84 6.54
CA VAL A 132 12.33 -11.90 6.26
C VAL A 132 12.10 -12.71 7.54
N VAL A 133 10.97 -12.47 8.18
CA VAL A 133 10.68 -12.99 9.53
C VAL A 133 10.03 -14.38 9.55
N GLY A 134 9.52 -14.86 8.42
CA GLY A 134 8.88 -16.17 8.29
C GLY A 134 7.42 -16.22 8.74
N LYS A 135 6.76 -17.34 8.48
CA LYS A 135 5.31 -17.50 8.64
C LYS A 135 4.81 -17.19 10.04
N GLN A 136 5.49 -17.69 11.08
CA GLN A 136 5.03 -17.52 12.46
C GLN A 136 5.04 -16.05 12.88
N GLU A 137 6.09 -15.31 12.52
CA GLU A 137 6.18 -13.92 12.88
C GLU A 137 5.22 -13.02 12.06
N VAL A 138 4.90 -13.43 10.82
CA VAL A 138 3.80 -12.79 10.06
C VAL A 138 2.44 -13.01 10.76
N ILE A 139 2.18 -14.20 11.28
CA ILE A 139 0.98 -14.46 12.11
C ILE A 139 0.97 -13.56 13.35
N ASN A 140 2.13 -13.33 13.94
CA ASN A 140 2.33 -12.46 15.11
C ASN A 140 2.36 -10.96 14.73
N ARG A 141 2.21 -10.61 13.45
CA ARG A 141 2.23 -9.22 12.92
C ARG A 141 3.55 -8.50 13.16
N ARG A 142 4.66 -9.20 12.96
CA ARG A 142 6.02 -8.69 13.14
C ARG A 142 6.78 -8.57 11.83
N GLU A 143 6.10 -8.58 10.70
CA GLU A 143 6.69 -8.25 9.41
C GLU A 143 7.11 -6.77 9.35
N MET A 144 8.19 -6.50 8.63
CA MET A 144 8.81 -5.17 8.53
C MET A 144 8.77 -4.61 7.10
N HIS A 145 7.72 -4.89 6.34
CA HIS A 145 7.60 -4.45 4.96
C HIS A 145 7.52 -2.92 4.83
N TRP A 146 8.40 -2.33 4.05
CA TRP A 146 8.34 -0.92 3.70
C TRP A 146 7.35 -0.65 2.57
N ILE A 147 7.22 -1.61 1.63
CA ILE A 147 6.19 -1.62 0.61
C ILE A 147 5.28 -2.81 0.88
N ARG A 148 3.98 -2.61 0.83
CA ARG A 148 2.97 -3.67 0.88
C ARG A 148 1.92 -3.42 -0.18
N ILE A 149 1.20 -4.45 -0.58
CA ILE A 149 0.01 -4.33 -1.42
C ILE A 149 -1.18 -4.71 -0.58
N ASP A 150 -2.00 -3.73 -0.25
CA ASP A 150 -3.27 -3.95 0.42
C ASP A 150 -4.30 -4.41 -0.61
N ARG A 151 -5.11 -5.39 -0.25
CA ARG A 151 -6.18 -5.95 -1.09
C ARG A 151 -7.51 -5.71 -0.42
N TYR A 152 -8.41 -5.11 -1.19
CA TYR A 152 -9.78 -4.89 -0.76
C TYR A 152 -10.73 -5.65 -1.67
N TYR A 153 -11.78 -6.18 -1.09
CA TYR A 153 -12.78 -6.95 -1.81
C TYR A 153 -14.10 -6.19 -1.81
N THR A 154 -14.69 -6.09 -2.99
CA THR A 154 -16.00 -5.46 -3.24
C THR A 154 -16.84 -6.37 -4.13
N GLY A 155 -18.14 -6.10 -4.26
CA GLY A 155 -19.05 -6.92 -5.04
C GLY A 155 -19.71 -8.01 -4.21
N GLU A 156 -20.38 -8.93 -4.90
CA GLU A 156 -21.10 -10.03 -4.28
C GLU A 156 -20.15 -11.18 -3.90
N LEU A 157 -20.59 -12.02 -2.95
CA LEU A 157 -19.77 -13.12 -2.44
C LEU A 157 -19.40 -14.16 -3.51
N ASP A 158 -20.26 -14.34 -4.51
CA ASP A 158 -20.05 -15.26 -5.63
C ASP A 158 -19.30 -14.63 -6.80
N ALA A 159 -19.18 -13.29 -6.83
CA ALA A 159 -18.47 -12.53 -7.85
C ALA A 159 -17.65 -11.38 -7.25
N PRO A 160 -16.69 -11.67 -6.34
CA PRO A 160 -15.92 -10.63 -5.69
C PRO A 160 -14.96 -9.94 -6.66
N ARG A 161 -14.90 -8.62 -6.58
CA ARG A 161 -13.85 -7.80 -7.24
C ARG A 161 -12.71 -7.57 -6.25
N THR A 162 -11.49 -7.71 -6.73
CA THR A 162 -10.28 -7.41 -5.94
C THR A 162 -9.68 -6.09 -6.39
N LEU A 163 -9.46 -5.21 -5.44
CA LEU A 163 -8.76 -3.94 -5.63
C LEU A 163 -7.38 -4.03 -4.99
N HIS A 164 -6.35 -3.71 -5.75
CA HIS A 164 -4.97 -3.70 -5.27
C HIS A 164 -4.54 -2.27 -4.98
N GLN A 165 -4.03 -2.03 -3.78
CA GLN A 165 -3.53 -0.74 -3.34
C GLN A 165 -2.08 -0.88 -2.88
N PRO A 166 -1.09 -0.57 -3.72
CA PRO A 166 0.29 -0.44 -3.26
C PRO A 166 0.41 0.69 -2.23
N MET A 167 0.99 0.38 -1.09
CA MET A 167 1.20 1.31 0.01
C MET A 167 2.68 1.39 0.32
N LEU A 168 3.21 2.60 0.35
CA LEU A 168 4.62 2.88 0.56
C LEU A 168 4.81 3.81 1.75
N CYS A 169 6.03 3.85 2.28
CA CYS A 169 6.44 4.94 3.15
C CYS A 169 6.29 6.28 2.41
N GLN A 170 5.63 7.26 3.03
CA GLN A 170 5.32 8.55 2.40
C GLN A 170 6.45 9.56 2.50
N HIS A 171 7.57 9.23 3.16
CA HIS A 171 8.70 10.13 3.40
C HIS A 171 8.25 11.50 3.95
N CYS A 172 7.45 11.45 5.01
CA CYS A 172 6.87 12.65 5.61
C CYS A 172 7.94 13.60 6.13
N GLU A 173 7.75 14.89 5.91
CA GLU A 173 8.63 15.96 6.42
C GLU A 173 8.62 16.03 7.97
N ASN A 174 7.45 15.79 8.55
CA ASN A 174 7.21 15.72 9.99
C ASN A 174 6.60 14.35 10.28
N ALA A 175 7.45 13.33 10.28
CA ALA A 175 7.03 11.94 10.35
C ALA A 175 6.47 11.60 11.75
N PRO A 176 5.16 11.32 11.90
CA PRO A 176 4.59 10.98 13.21
C PRO A 176 5.11 9.65 13.75
N CYS A 177 5.59 8.76 12.89
CA CYS A 177 6.20 7.50 13.30
C CYS A 177 7.53 7.69 14.08
N GLU A 178 8.24 8.79 13.86
CA GLU A 178 9.45 9.13 14.61
C GLU A 178 9.12 9.44 16.07
N THR A 179 8.14 10.31 16.30
CA THR A 179 7.79 10.79 17.64
C THR A 179 7.15 9.70 18.52
N VAL A 180 6.52 8.71 17.92
CA VAL A 180 5.85 7.62 18.65
C VAL A 180 6.69 6.34 18.77
N CYS A 181 7.87 6.31 18.19
CA CYS A 181 8.71 5.10 18.21
C CYS A 181 9.31 4.89 19.61
N PRO A 182 8.95 3.82 20.34
CA PRO A 182 9.41 3.61 21.72
C PRO A 182 10.90 3.26 21.81
N VAL A 183 11.51 2.85 20.73
CA VAL A 183 12.91 2.45 20.64
C VAL A 183 13.77 3.42 19.81
N LEU A 184 13.20 4.51 19.35
CA LEU A 184 13.86 5.54 18.53
C LEU A 184 14.52 4.97 17.25
N ALA A 185 13.97 3.89 16.70
CA ALA A 185 14.49 3.26 15.50
C ALA A 185 14.11 4.00 14.21
N THR A 186 13.05 4.79 14.25
CA THR A 186 12.58 5.59 13.11
C THR A 186 13.16 6.98 13.23
N ILE A 187 14.05 7.34 12.35
CA ILE A 187 14.65 8.69 12.29
C ILE A 187 14.25 9.32 10.96
N CYS A 188 13.55 10.44 11.03
CA CYS A 188 13.33 11.28 9.87
C CYS A 188 14.61 12.10 9.64
N ALA A 189 15.38 11.76 8.61
CA ALA A 189 16.52 12.55 8.22
C ALA A 189 16.03 13.95 7.81
N ARG A 190 16.14 14.90 8.71
CA ARG A 190 16.02 16.31 8.35
C ARG A 190 17.24 16.61 7.50
N TYR A 191 17.02 16.80 6.22
CA TYR A 191 18.07 17.31 5.33
C TYR A 191 18.49 18.69 5.85
N HIS A 192 19.50 18.71 6.70
CA HIS A 192 20.31 19.89 6.84
C HIS A 192 21.16 19.99 5.58
N SER A 193 21.27 21.19 5.04
CA SER A 193 22.12 21.55 3.90
C SER A 193 23.62 21.25 4.09
N ASP A 194 24.01 20.70 5.20
CA ASP A 194 25.36 20.23 5.50
C ASP A 194 25.47 18.74 5.13
N GLN A 195 25.90 18.49 3.90
CA GLN A 195 26.26 17.17 3.37
C GLN A 195 27.47 16.52 4.06
N SER A 196 27.92 17.01 5.21
CA SER A 196 29.17 16.57 5.84
C SER A 196 29.03 15.44 6.85
N ASN A 197 27.81 14.94 7.16
CA ASN A 197 27.62 13.93 8.20
C ASN A 197 26.66 12.80 7.80
N ILE A 198 26.91 12.15 6.65
CA ILE A 198 26.41 10.79 6.42
C ILE A 198 27.62 9.86 6.53
N GLN A 199 27.82 9.30 7.70
CA GLN A 199 28.63 8.09 7.93
C GLN A 199 27.70 6.91 8.09
#